data_5fcf0e8d6bfad3e9c5c9cedb744724d9
#
_entry.id   5fcf0e8d6bfad3e9c5c9cedb744724d9
#
_cell.length_a   1.000
_cell.length_b   1.000
_cell.length_c   1.000
_cell.angle_alpha   90.00
_cell.angle_beta   90.00
_cell.angle_gamma   90.00
#
_symmetry.space_group_name_H-M   'P 1'
#
loop_
_entity.id
_entity.type
_entity.pdbx_description
1 polymer ?
#
loop_
_entity_poly.entity_id
_entity_poly.type
_entity_poly.pdbx_seq_one_letter_code
_entity_poly.pdbx_strand_id
1 'polypeptide(L)'
;MKGLVVKTTGKEFFVETQSGELLSCSIKGNFRIKGIKSTNPVAVGDWVFVDENRFIYKIEERKNYVVRKPSNLSKQLHIIAANIDQALLVVTVRKPETNTVFIDRFLASAEAYAIPVIIVFNKMDLLSDEDLRYVDALALL
;
A
#
# COMPACT_ATOMS: atom_id res chain seq x y z
N MET A 1 3.82 13.51 -20.15
CA MET A 1 3.38 14.26 -18.96
C MET A 1 3.51 13.38 -17.72
N LYS A 2 4.05 13.91 -16.65
CA LYS A 2 4.22 13.18 -15.38
C LYS A 2 3.07 13.48 -14.44
N GLY A 3 2.57 12.44 -13.74
CA GLY A 3 1.51 12.59 -12.74
C GLY A 3 1.56 11.50 -11.67
N LEU A 4 0.79 11.69 -10.62
CA LEU A 4 0.69 10.78 -9.48
C LEU A 4 -0.58 9.93 -9.58
N VAL A 5 -0.44 8.62 -9.45
CA VAL A 5 -1.60 7.72 -9.41
C VAL A 5 -2.27 7.83 -8.04
N VAL A 6 -3.51 8.30 -8.03
CA VAL A 6 -4.27 8.53 -6.79
C VAL A 6 -5.40 7.51 -6.57
N LYS A 7 -5.79 6.80 -7.63
CA LYS A 7 -6.84 5.78 -7.57
C LYS A 7 -6.67 4.76 -8.69
N THR A 8 -7.00 3.51 -8.42
CA THR A 8 -7.07 2.45 -9.42
C THR A 8 -8.39 1.69 -9.29
N THR A 9 -8.94 1.24 -10.42
CA THR A 9 -10.15 0.39 -10.46
C THR A 9 -9.89 -0.97 -11.09
N GLY A 10 -8.62 -1.32 -11.30
CA GLY A 10 -8.22 -2.55 -11.98
C GLY A 10 -8.07 -2.40 -13.50
N LYS A 11 -8.84 -1.56 -14.13
CA LYS A 11 -8.77 -1.26 -15.58
C LYS A 11 -8.36 0.17 -15.87
N GLU A 12 -8.72 1.09 -14.99
CA GLU A 12 -8.44 2.51 -15.12
C GLU A 12 -7.57 3.00 -13.98
N PHE A 13 -6.71 3.94 -14.30
CA PHE A 13 -5.80 4.58 -13.37
C PHE A 13 -6.07 6.08 -13.38
N PHE A 14 -6.41 6.63 -12.23
CA PHE A 14 -6.66 8.06 -12.11
C PHE A 14 -5.35 8.72 -11.70
N VAL A 15 -4.86 9.59 -12.59
CA VAL A 15 -3.58 10.27 -12.47
C VAL A 15 -3.82 11.75 -12.22
N GLU A 16 -3.29 12.26 -11.11
CA GLU A 16 -3.32 13.69 -10.80
C GLU A 16 -2.09 14.37 -11.41
N THR A 17 -2.34 15.40 -12.21
CA THR A 17 -1.28 16.19 -12.85
C THR A 17 -0.75 17.26 -11.90
N GLN A 18 0.36 17.89 -12.26
CA GLN A 18 0.93 19.00 -11.49
C GLN A 18 -0.04 20.20 -11.36
N SER A 19 -0.96 20.37 -12.31
CA SER A 19 -1.99 21.40 -12.25
C SER A 19 -3.20 21.02 -11.37
N GLY A 20 -3.21 19.81 -10.81
CA GLY A 20 -4.33 19.29 -10.02
C GLY A 20 -5.46 18.69 -10.84
N GLU A 21 -5.29 18.56 -12.15
CA GLU A 21 -6.26 17.88 -13.02
C GLU A 21 -6.20 16.37 -12.83
N LEU A 22 -7.37 15.73 -12.77
CA LEU A 22 -7.49 14.28 -12.63
C LEU A 22 -7.81 13.65 -14.00
N LEU A 23 -6.90 12.81 -14.49
CA LEU A 23 -7.02 12.14 -15.76
C LEU A 23 -7.29 10.64 -15.57
N SER A 24 -8.29 10.10 -16.28
CA SER A 24 -8.47 8.66 -16.39
C SER A 24 -7.52 8.12 -17.46
N CYS A 25 -6.64 7.22 -17.06
CA CYS A 25 -5.58 6.67 -17.90
C CYS A 25 -5.67 5.14 -17.95
N SER A 26 -5.11 4.58 -19.01
CA SER A 26 -5.03 3.14 -19.23
C SER A 26 -3.56 2.72 -19.41
N ILE A 27 -3.31 1.43 -19.35
CA ILE A 27 -2.00 0.85 -19.65
C ILE A 27 -2.09 0.14 -21.00
N LYS A 28 -1.05 0.29 -21.85
CA LYS A 28 -0.93 -0.52 -23.07
C LYS A 28 -0.71 -2.00 -22.69
N GLY A 29 -1.36 -2.91 -23.44
CA GLY A 29 -1.32 -4.34 -23.16
C GLY A 29 0.08 -4.98 -23.10
N ASN A 30 1.08 -4.32 -23.68
CA ASN A 30 2.47 -4.76 -23.69
C ASN A 30 3.31 -4.15 -22.57
N PHE A 31 2.69 -3.38 -21.65
CA PHE A 31 3.41 -2.72 -20.58
C PHE A 31 3.78 -3.73 -19.49
N ARG A 32 5.08 -3.98 -19.35
CA ARG A 32 5.62 -4.85 -18.30
C ARG A 32 6.74 -4.12 -17.56
N ILE A 33 6.65 -4.09 -16.24
CA ILE A 33 7.73 -3.60 -15.39
C ILE A 33 8.69 -4.76 -15.17
N LYS A 34 9.98 -4.54 -15.50
CA LYS A 34 11.03 -5.54 -15.25
C LYS A 34 11.10 -5.86 -13.75
N GLY A 35 11.00 -7.15 -13.41
CA GLY A 35 11.24 -7.65 -12.07
C GLY A 35 10.03 -7.68 -11.13
N ILE A 36 8.88 -7.17 -11.54
CA ILE A 36 7.67 -7.23 -10.73
C ILE A 36 6.63 -8.14 -11.37
N LYS A 37 6.44 -9.31 -10.78
CA LYS A 37 5.34 -10.22 -11.13
C LYS A 37 4.10 -9.78 -10.34
N SER A 38 3.42 -8.77 -10.83
CA SER A 38 2.16 -8.28 -10.26
C SER A 38 1.04 -8.37 -11.29
N THR A 39 -0.16 -8.68 -10.81
CA THR A 39 -1.37 -8.60 -11.64
C THR A 39 -1.68 -7.16 -12.04
N ASN A 40 -1.21 -6.20 -11.26
CA ASN A 40 -1.35 -4.77 -11.49
C ASN A 40 0.02 -4.10 -11.42
N PRO A 41 0.63 -3.74 -12.57
CA PRO A 41 1.96 -3.15 -12.58
C PRO A 41 1.99 -1.73 -12.01
N VAL A 42 0.85 -1.04 -11.98
CA VAL A 42 0.71 0.34 -11.49
C VAL A 42 -0.10 0.34 -10.21
N ALA A 43 0.41 1.01 -9.17
CA ALA A 43 -0.25 1.12 -7.87
C ALA A 43 -0.51 2.58 -7.50
N VAL A 44 -1.42 2.78 -6.57
CA VAL A 44 -1.63 4.10 -5.95
C VAL A 44 -0.31 4.57 -5.33
N GLY A 45 0.06 5.81 -5.57
CA GLY A 45 1.32 6.39 -5.14
C GLY A 45 2.44 6.35 -6.18
N ASP A 46 2.26 5.62 -7.28
CA ASP A 46 3.25 5.64 -8.37
C ASP A 46 3.27 6.98 -9.09
N TRP A 47 4.48 7.44 -9.40
CA TRP A 47 4.69 8.51 -10.36
C TRP A 47 4.80 7.89 -11.74
N VAL A 48 3.95 8.34 -12.64
CA VAL A 48 3.82 7.77 -13.98
C VAL A 48 3.97 8.83 -15.07
N PHE A 49 4.34 8.35 -16.26
CA PHE A 49 4.40 9.18 -17.47
C PHE A 49 3.28 8.74 -18.40
N VAL A 50 2.48 9.70 -18.84
CA VAL A 50 1.27 9.51 -19.63
C VAL A 50 1.46 10.17 -20.99
N ASP A 51 1.07 9.46 -22.07
CA ASP A 51 1.09 10.00 -23.42
C ASP A 51 -0.16 10.83 -23.77
N GLU A 52 -0.20 11.38 -24.97
CA GLU A 52 -1.31 12.21 -25.45
C GLU A 52 -2.65 11.47 -25.51
N ASN A 53 -2.60 10.14 -25.65
CA ASN A 53 -3.78 9.27 -25.71
C ASN A 53 -4.20 8.74 -24.34
N ARG A 54 -3.62 9.28 -23.26
CA ARG A 54 -3.87 8.86 -21.86
C ARG A 54 -3.43 7.43 -21.57
N PHE A 55 -2.37 6.96 -22.22
CA PHE A 55 -1.74 5.69 -21.89
C PHE A 55 -0.51 5.92 -21.02
N ILE A 56 -0.44 5.18 -19.93
CA ILE A 56 0.76 5.13 -19.08
C ILE A 56 1.80 4.29 -19.81
N TYR A 57 2.96 4.88 -20.06
CA TYR A 57 4.05 4.20 -20.78
C TYR A 57 5.30 4.01 -19.92
N LYS A 58 5.40 4.67 -18.77
CA LYS A 58 6.54 4.54 -17.88
C LYS A 58 6.12 4.80 -16.44
N ILE A 59 6.74 4.06 -15.51
CA ILE A 59 6.64 4.29 -14.07
C ILE A 59 8.01 4.73 -13.57
N GLU A 60 8.04 5.78 -12.76
CA GLU A 60 9.25 6.21 -12.09
C GLU A 60 9.67 5.18 -11.03
N GLU A 61 10.96 5.06 -10.77
CA GLU A 61 11.47 4.15 -9.76
C GLU A 61 10.82 4.44 -8.39
N ARG A 62 10.31 3.39 -7.76
CA ARG A 62 9.67 3.50 -6.45
C ARG A 62 10.69 3.60 -5.35
N LYS A 63 10.48 4.48 -4.37
CA LYS A 63 11.31 4.50 -3.16
C LYS A 63 10.94 3.36 -2.20
N ASN A 64 9.67 2.96 -2.17
CA ASN A 64 9.15 1.85 -1.39
C ASN A 64 7.77 1.40 -1.90
N TYR A 65 7.28 0.30 -1.40
CA TYR A 65 5.92 -0.18 -1.67
C TYR A 65 5.45 -1.15 -0.59
N VAL A 66 4.13 -1.31 -0.46
CA VAL A 66 3.49 -2.29 0.42
C VAL A 66 2.83 -3.36 -0.44
N VAL A 67 3.12 -4.62 -0.12
CA VAL A 67 2.56 -5.76 -0.83
C VAL A 67 1.57 -6.52 0.05
N ARG A 68 0.56 -7.09 -0.59
CA ARG A 68 -0.33 -8.06 0.00
C ARG A 68 -0.11 -9.39 -0.71
N LYS A 69 0.17 -10.44 0.08
CA LYS A 69 0.21 -11.79 -0.48
C LYS A 69 -1.24 -12.26 -0.70
N PRO A 70 -1.64 -12.62 -1.94
CA PRO A 70 -2.97 -13.13 -2.17
C PRO A 70 -3.19 -14.45 -1.41
N SER A 71 -4.41 -14.65 -0.92
CA SER A 71 -4.81 -15.86 -0.19
C SER A 71 -4.83 -17.13 -1.05
N ASN A 72 -4.74 -16.99 -2.35
CA ASN A 72 -4.69 -18.08 -3.31
C ASN A 72 -3.24 -18.49 -3.59
N LEU A 73 -3.04 -19.73 -4.03
CA LEU A 73 -1.76 -20.32 -4.44
C LEU A 73 -1.03 -19.55 -5.56
N SER A 74 -1.50 -18.38 -5.91
CA SER A 74 -0.89 -17.47 -6.87
C SER A 74 0.47 -16.98 -6.34
N LYS A 75 1.52 -17.17 -7.12
CA LYS A 75 2.87 -16.64 -6.83
C LYS A 75 2.99 -15.13 -7.08
N GLN A 76 1.90 -14.45 -7.46
CA GLN A 76 1.91 -13.04 -7.79
C GLN A 76 1.69 -12.20 -6.54
N LEU A 77 2.58 -11.23 -6.33
CA LEU A 77 2.43 -10.23 -5.28
C LEU A 77 1.45 -9.14 -5.72
N HIS A 78 0.57 -8.74 -4.83
CA HIS A 78 -0.32 -7.61 -5.06
C HIS A 78 0.23 -6.36 -4.37
N ILE A 79 0.64 -5.36 -5.14
CA ILE A 79 1.12 -4.09 -4.61
C ILE A 79 -0.10 -3.24 -4.27
N ILE A 80 -0.23 -2.88 -3.00
CA ILE A 80 -1.34 -2.09 -2.48
C ILE A 80 -1.10 -0.61 -2.74
N ALA A 81 0.10 -0.15 -2.45
CA ALA A 81 0.50 1.25 -2.58
C ALA A 81 2.02 1.38 -2.71
N ALA A 82 2.47 2.46 -3.32
CA ALA A 82 3.88 2.77 -3.53
C ALA A 82 4.23 4.18 -3.05
N ASN A 83 5.52 4.45 -2.85
CA ASN A 83 6.05 5.74 -2.44
C ASN A 83 5.40 6.28 -1.18
N ILE A 84 5.34 5.44 -0.13
CA ILE A 84 4.67 5.72 1.13
C ILE A 84 5.63 6.43 2.06
N ASP A 85 5.18 7.53 2.65
CA ASP A 85 5.95 8.28 3.64
C ASP A 85 5.74 7.75 5.05
N GLN A 86 4.54 7.24 5.34
CA GLN A 86 4.17 6.71 6.65
C GLN A 86 3.02 5.72 6.53
N ALA A 87 3.05 4.64 7.30
CA ALA A 87 1.96 3.69 7.40
C ALA A 87 1.26 3.80 8.77
N LEU A 88 -0.06 3.83 8.75
CA LEU A 88 -0.88 3.70 9.95
C LEU A 88 -1.45 2.29 10.00
N LEU A 89 -0.99 1.49 10.95
CA LEU A 89 -1.48 0.14 11.18
C LEU A 89 -2.58 0.19 12.25
N VAL A 90 -3.82 0.12 11.81
CA VAL A 90 -4.98 0.10 12.71
C VAL A 90 -5.22 -1.32 13.19
N VAL A 91 -5.13 -1.53 14.49
CA VAL A 91 -5.32 -2.84 15.13
C VAL A 91 -6.38 -2.77 16.21
N THR A 92 -6.96 -3.91 16.53
CA THR A 92 -7.90 -4.06 17.64
C THR A 92 -7.44 -5.19 18.54
N VAL A 93 -7.57 -5.02 19.87
CA VAL A 93 -7.25 -6.06 20.83
C VAL A 93 -8.40 -7.04 20.96
N ARG A 94 -9.65 -6.54 20.87
CA ARG A 94 -10.87 -7.36 20.92
C ARG A 94 -11.87 -6.94 19.85
N LYS A 95 -12.62 -7.93 19.37
CA LYS A 95 -13.79 -7.81 18.47
C LYS A 95 -13.52 -7.05 17.17
N PRO A 96 -12.65 -7.58 16.32
CA PRO A 96 -11.85 -8.82 16.42
C PRO A 96 -10.50 -8.59 17.10
N GLU A 97 -9.88 -9.67 17.56
CA GLU A 97 -8.49 -9.66 17.98
C GLU A 97 -7.58 -9.63 16.75
N THR A 98 -6.66 -8.66 16.72
CA THR A 98 -5.62 -8.63 15.68
C THR A 98 -4.48 -9.55 16.10
N ASN A 99 -4.18 -10.52 15.26
CA ASN A 99 -3.13 -11.50 15.54
C ASN A 99 -1.75 -10.83 15.58
N THR A 100 -0.99 -11.12 16.63
CA THR A 100 0.37 -10.58 16.79
C THR A 100 1.32 -11.00 15.67
N VAL A 101 1.14 -12.18 15.09
CA VAL A 101 1.91 -12.64 13.94
C VAL A 101 1.69 -11.71 12.75
N PHE A 102 0.47 -11.25 12.53
CA PHE A 102 0.15 -10.28 11.48
C PHE A 102 0.86 -8.94 11.73
N ILE A 103 0.82 -8.44 12.97
CA ILE A 103 1.50 -7.19 13.35
C ILE A 103 3.01 -7.32 13.11
N ASP A 104 3.63 -8.40 13.57
CA ASP A 104 5.07 -8.65 13.41
C ASP A 104 5.47 -8.71 11.93
N ARG A 105 4.71 -9.41 11.12
CA ARG A 105 4.97 -9.52 9.68
C ARG A 105 4.82 -8.18 8.97
N PHE A 106 3.82 -7.40 9.34
CA PHE A 106 3.62 -6.07 8.77
C PHE A 106 4.79 -5.15 9.12
N LEU A 107 5.19 -5.12 10.40
CA LEU A 107 6.31 -4.31 10.87
C LEU A 107 7.63 -4.71 10.21
N ALA A 108 7.89 -6.00 10.07
CA ALA A 108 9.10 -6.50 9.42
C ALA A 108 9.13 -6.11 7.92
N SER A 109 8.01 -6.23 7.23
CA SER A 109 7.89 -5.82 5.83
C SER A 109 8.10 -4.31 5.66
N ALA A 110 7.49 -3.51 6.53
CA ALA A 110 7.64 -2.06 6.50
C ALA A 110 9.09 -1.64 6.77
N GLU A 111 9.75 -2.27 7.74
CA GLU A 111 11.16 -2.01 8.05
C GLU A 111 12.06 -2.34 6.86
N ALA A 112 11.81 -3.45 6.17
CA ALA A 112 12.58 -3.86 4.99
C ALA A 112 12.54 -2.81 3.87
N TYR A 113 11.45 -2.05 3.77
CA TYR A 113 11.28 -0.97 2.78
C TYR A 113 11.46 0.43 3.38
N ALA A 114 11.98 0.52 4.60
CA ALA A 114 12.19 1.79 5.32
C ALA A 114 10.92 2.66 5.42
N ILE A 115 9.77 2.04 5.69
CA ILE A 115 8.50 2.71 5.89
C ILE A 115 8.25 2.89 7.39
N PRO A 116 8.18 4.13 7.91
CA PRO A 116 7.79 4.37 9.32
C PRO A 116 6.36 3.92 9.56
N VAL A 117 6.13 3.21 10.67
CA VAL A 117 4.80 2.70 11.04
C VAL A 117 4.36 3.30 12.36
N ILE A 118 3.11 3.77 12.41
CA ILE A 118 2.41 4.12 13.64
C ILE A 118 1.31 3.07 13.85
N ILE A 119 1.33 2.43 15.00
CA ILE A 119 0.27 1.50 15.39
C ILE A 119 -0.84 2.28 16.08
N VAL A 120 -2.05 2.14 15.57
CA VAL A 120 -3.25 2.78 16.11
C VAL A 120 -4.17 1.72 16.68
N PHE A 121 -4.39 1.77 17.99
CA PHE A 121 -5.32 0.87 18.68
C PHE A 121 -6.72 1.44 18.61
N ASN A 122 -7.61 0.73 17.94
CA ASN A 122 -9.02 1.10 17.83
C ASN A 122 -9.87 0.33 18.84
N LYS A 123 -11.09 0.80 19.08
CA LYS A 123 -12.05 0.19 20.02
C LYS A 123 -11.52 0.08 21.45
N MET A 124 -10.84 1.11 21.92
CA MET A 124 -10.26 1.16 23.26
C MET A 124 -11.32 1.10 24.37
N ASP A 125 -12.55 1.50 24.07
CA ASP A 125 -13.71 1.39 24.97
C ASP A 125 -14.08 -0.04 25.35
N LEU A 126 -13.67 -1.03 24.56
CA LEU A 126 -13.91 -2.44 24.81
C LEU A 126 -12.83 -3.11 25.68
N LEU A 127 -11.78 -2.38 26.05
CA LEU A 127 -10.61 -2.95 26.72
C LEU A 127 -10.76 -2.99 28.23
N SER A 128 -10.36 -4.13 28.84
CA SER A 128 -10.15 -4.28 30.26
C SER A 128 -8.78 -3.71 30.69
N ASP A 129 -8.52 -3.60 32.00
CA ASP A 129 -7.22 -3.19 32.52
C ASP A 129 -6.09 -4.12 32.08
N GLU A 130 -6.37 -5.41 31.95
CA GLU A 130 -5.41 -6.39 31.42
C GLU A 130 -5.08 -6.12 29.95
N ASP A 131 -6.08 -5.81 29.14
CA ASP A 131 -5.91 -5.45 27.73
C ASP A 131 -5.07 -4.18 27.58
N LEU A 132 -5.27 -3.19 28.45
CA LEU A 132 -4.48 -1.96 28.45
C LEU A 132 -3.00 -2.22 28.76
N ARG A 133 -2.70 -3.15 29.66
CA ARG A 133 -1.32 -3.59 29.94
C ARG A 133 -0.69 -4.24 28.71
N TYR A 134 -1.46 -5.01 27.96
CA TYR A 134 -1.01 -5.62 26.71
C TYR A 134 -0.66 -4.56 25.66
N VAL A 135 -1.49 -3.53 25.54
CA VAL A 135 -1.23 -2.38 24.65
C VAL A 135 0.06 -1.67 25.05
N ASP A 136 0.25 -1.40 26.35
CA ASP A 136 1.46 -0.77 26.87
C ASP A 136 2.71 -1.62 26.59
N ALA A 137 2.60 -2.94 26.73
CA ALA A 137 3.70 -3.86 26.42
C ALA A 137 4.08 -3.83 24.93
N LEU A 138 3.11 -3.74 24.03
CA LEU A 138 3.37 -3.60 22.59
C LEU A 138 4.03 -2.26 22.25
N ALA A 139 3.74 -1.21 22.98
CA ALA A 139 4.32 0.11 22.75
C ALA A 139 5.82 0.17 23.07
N LEU A 140 6.36 -0.82 23.82
CA LEU A 140 7.78 -0.93 24.17
C LEU A 140 8.60 -1.68 23.11
N LEU A 141 7.98 -2.23 22.11
CA LEU A 141 8.63 -2.90 20.98
C LEU A 141 8.97 -1.85 19.87
#